data_8f3876e5fce48d2aae59a5932fc6d4cf
#
_entry.id   8f3876e5fce48d2aae59a5932fc6d4cf
#
_cell.length_a   1.000
_cell.length_b   1.000
_cell.length_c   1.000
_cell.angle_alpha   90.00
_cell.angle_beta   90.00
_cell.angle_gamma   90.00
#
_symmetry.space_group_name_H-M   'P 1'
#
loop_
_entity.id
_entity.type
_entity.pdbx_description
1 polymer ?
#
loop_
_entity_poly.entity_id
_entity_poly.type
_entity_poly.pdbx_seq_one_letter_code
_entity_poly.pdbx_strand_id
1 'polypeptide(L)'
;KFFQGDSAVKLIPKNNLKPGMGYVVAVNAALKSKVGTTTGSYVAVSVGSMMDTTDKFPRISDEALLDSIQYNTFQYFWKYGHPNSGLARERNTSGDLVTSGGSGMGIMAIIAGINRGFITRAEGLTRIQKMASFLKNTAQTFHGAYSHWLDGNTGKVIPFSSDDNGGDLVETSYLIQGLLTARAYFDQSTAAETQLRADATSIWEKVEWDWYTKGNSGSLYWHWSPSLGWKMNMTVRGWNECLITYVLAASSPTHPIDLATYQKGWASNGAMKNGNSYYGFQLPLGESLGGPLFFSHYSFLGLDPRGLSDAYANYETQTTNHSKINHAYCKANPRQHYGYSDQCWGLTASDNNSGYSAHSPNNDLGVISPTAALSSMPYTPTESMKAARYFYYKLGDKIWRNQGFTDAFNLNVGWFATSFLAIDQGPIVVMIENYRTQLLWKTFTSDSEVKAGLKKLQFTAPYL
;
A
#
# COMPACT_ATOMS: atom_id res chain seq x y z
N LYS A 1 25.59 -41.23 6.89
CA LYS A 1 25.98 -42.32 7.82
C LYS A 1 24.71 -43.08 8.24
N PHE A 2 24.78 -44.40 8.29
CA PHE A 2 23.72 -45.25 8.82
C PHE A 2 23.88 -45.39 10.33
N PHE A 3 22.79 -45.54 11.06
CA PHE A 3 22.75 -45.75 12.51
C PHE A 3 21.43 -46.49 12.90
N GLN A 4 21.31 -46.87 14.19
CA GLN A 4 20.17 -47.68 14.68
C GLN A 4 20.03 -49.02 13.94
N GLY A 5 21.13 -49.79 13.79
CA GLY A 5 21.09 -51.05 13.08
C GLY A 5 20.77 -50.95 11.59
N ASP A 6 21.18 -49.85 10.96
CA ASP A 6 20.91 -49.52 9.55
C ASP A 6 19.44 -49.21 9.21
N SER A 7 18.61 -48.96 10.24
CA SER A 7 17.20 -48.56 10.05
C SER A 7 17.01 -47.04 9.89
N ALA A 8 18.06 -46.23 10.07
CA ALA A 8 18.03 -44.79 9.90
C ALA A 8 19.25 -44.25 9.18
N VAL A 9 19.11 -43.15 8.44
CA VAL A 9 20.15 -42.48 7.69
C VAL A 9 20.29 -41.06 8.17
N LYS A 10 21.53 -40.67 8.59
CA LYS A 10 21.86 -39.28 8.85
C LYS A 10 22.52 -38.68 7.61
N LEU A 11 21.85 -37.69 7.00
CA LEU A 11 22.42 -36.88 5.93
C LEU A 11 23.19 -35.71 6.55
N ILE A 12 24.41 -35.50 6.13
CA ILE A 12 25.27 -34.40 6.57
C ILE A 12 25.61 -33.60 5.30
N PRO A 13 25.21 -32.33 5.22
CA PRO A 13 25.59 -31.50 4.08
C PRO A 13 27.11 -31.46 3.91
N LYS A 14 27.60 -31.51 2.67
CA LYS A 14 29.03 -31.41 2.36
C LYS A 14 29.58 -30.02 2.69
N ASN A 15 28.77 -28.98 2.46
CA ASN A 15 29.07 -27.58 2.78
C ASN A 15 28.04 -27.08 3.78
N ASN A 16 28.35 -25.99 4.50
CA ASN A 16 27.40 -25.32 5.34
C ASN A 16 26.19 -24.85 4.52
N LEU A 17 25.00 -25.07 5.05
CA LEU A 17 23.77 -24.53 4.44
C LEU A 17 23.81 -23.00 4.45
N LYS A 18 23.37 -22.38 3.35
CA LYS A 18 23.25 -20.91 3.31
C LYS A 18 22.12 -20.48 4.25
N PRO A 19 22.33 -19.46 5.09
CA PRO A 19 21.30 -18.97 6.00
C PRO A 19 20.03 -18.48 5.27
N GLY A 20 18.87 -18.72 5.87
CA GLY A 20 17.59 -18.24 5.36
C GLY A 20 17.16 -18.85 4.02
N MET A 21 17.60 -20.06 3.72
CA MET A 21 17.26 -20.78 2.48
C MET A 21 16.40 -22.00 2.79
N GLY A 22 15.43 -22.25 1.90
CA GLY A 22 14.69 -23.51 1.86
C GLY A 22 15.51 -24.59 1.18
N TYR A 23 15.52 -25.78 1.75
CA TYR A 23 16.15 -26.98 1.19
C TYR A 23 15.16 -28.12 1.15
N VAL A 24 15.22 -28.95 0.13
CA VAL A 24 14.45 -30.18 0.04
C VAL A 24 15.39 -31.37 0.20
N VAL A 25 15.13 -32.17 1.19
CA VAL A 25 15.81 -33.47 1.36
C VAL A 25 14.87 -34.52 0.79
N ALA A 26 15.31 -35.18 -0.28
CA ALA A 26 14.51 -36.16 -0.99
C ALA A 26 15.18 -37.53 -0.98
N VAL A 27 14.38 -38.56 -0.78
CA VAL A 27 14.78 -39.96 -0.93
C VAL A 27 14.05 -40.52 -2.14
N ASN A 28 14.84 -41.04 -3.09
CA ASN A 28 14.30 -41.62 -4.31
C ASN A 28 13.56 -42.95 -3.98
N ALA A 29 12.45 -43.19 -4.63
CA ALA A 29 11.67 -44.42 -4.51
C ALA A 29 12.45 -45.69 -4.83
N ALA A 30 13.55 -45.57 -5.57
CA ALA A 30 14.45 -46.68 -5.92
C ALA A 30 15.47 -47.05 -4.83
N LEU A 31 15.53 -46.29 -3.69
CA LEU A 31 16.41 -46.67 -2.58
C LEU A 31 16.05 -48.06 -2.10
N LYS A 32 17.06 -48.94 -2.06
CA LYS A 32 16.89 -50.34 -1.65
C LYS A 32 17.43 -50.58 -0.25
N SER A 33 16.72 -51.40 0.51
CA SER A 33 17.20 -51.99 1.76
C SER A 33 18.26 -53.05 1.48
N LYS A 34 18.95 -53.55 2.51
CA LYS A 34 19.90 -54.67 2.40
C LYS A 34 19.27 -55.95 1.85
N VAL A 35 17.96 -56.11 2.03
CA VAL A 35 17.20 -57.30 1.52
C VAL A 35 16.53 -57.01 0.17
N GLY A 36 16.86 -55.90 -0.47
CA GLY A 36 16.40 -55.57 -1.82
C GLY A 36 15.06 -54.86 -1.93
N THR A 37 14.31 -54.69 -0.83
CA THR A 37 13.05 -53.99 -0.80
C THR A 37 13.28 -52.49 -1.04
N THR A 38 12.51 -51.89 -1.97
CA THR A 38 12.54 -50.45 -2.23
C THR A 38 11.66 -49.70 -1.25
N THR A 39 11.87 -48.37 -1.12
CA THR A 39 10.96 -47.48 -0.35
C THR A 39 9.55 -47.40 -0.95
N GLY A 40 9.39 -47.80 -2.21
CA GLY A 40 8.10 -47.83 -2.91
C GLY A 40 7.51 -46.47 -3.23
N SER A 41 7.96 -45.42 -2.58
CA SER A 41 7.46 -44.03 -2.79
C SER A 41 8.61 -43.05 -2.68
N TYR A 42 8.44 -41.92 -3.38
CA TYR A 42 9.28 -40.73 -3.22
C TYR A 42 8.96 -40.07 -1.88
N VAL A 43 9.96 -39.88 -1.04
CA VAL A 43 9.80 -39.16 0.24
C VAL A 43 10.62 -37.90 0.20
N ALA A 44 9.98 -36.74 0.43
CA ALA A 44 10.67 -35.48 0.50
C ALA A 44 10.28 -34.72 1.78
N VAL A 45 11.27 -34.09 2.41
CA VAL A 45 11.10 -33.21 3.57
C VAL A 45 11.71 -31.87 3.24
N SER A 46 10.92 -30.81 3.38
CA SER A 46 11.42 -29.44 3.28
C SER A 46 11.94 -28.98 4.63
N VAL A 47 13.13 -28.40 4.64
CA VAL A 47 13.77 -27.83 5.83
C VAL A 47 14.25 -26.42 5.52
N GLY A 48 13.99 -25.47 6.43
CA GLY A 48 14.56 -24.13 6.36
C GLY A 48 15.86 -24.04 7.17
N SER A 49 16.88 -23.37 6.66
CA SER A 49 18.02 -22.99 7.47
C SER A 49 17.70 -21.74 8.29
N MET A 50 18.27 -21.64 9.49
CA MET A 50 18.09 -20.43 10.33
C MET A 50 18.63 -19.20 9.59
N MET A 51 17.96 -18.05 9.81
CA MET A 51 18.45 -16.77 9.32
C MET A 51 19.77 -16.40 10.01
N ASP A 52 20.67 -15.80 9.24
CA ASP A 52 21.81 -15.10 9.81
C ASP A 52 21.32 -13.79 10.42
N THR A 53 21.38 -13.70 11.74
CA THR A 53 20.91 -12.55 12.52
C THR A 53 22.00 -11.51 12.80
N THR A 54 23.18 -11.63 12.17
CA THR A 54 24.21 -10.58 12.23
C THR A 54 23.74 -9.33 11.47
N ASP A 55 24.23 -8.16 11.86
CA ASP A 55 23.90 -6.92 11.15
C ASP A 55 24.53 -6.92 9.75
N LYS A 56 23.75 -6.60 8.72
CA LYS A 56 24.17 -6.58 7.32
C LYS A 56 24.80 -5.24 6.93
N PHE A 57 24.50 -4.19 7.70
CA PHE A 57 25.02 -2.85 7.50
C PHE A 57 25.50 -2.25 8.83
N PRO A 58 26.45 -1.30 8.80
CA PRO A 58 26.83 -0.53 9.98
C PRO A 58 25.61 0.15 10.61
N ARG A 59 25.57 0.21 11.94
CA ARG A 59 24.50 0.88 12.65
C ARG A 59 24.60 2.39 12.49
N ILE A 60 23.47 3.02 12.20
CA ILE A 60 23.27 4.45 12.09
C ILE A 60 22.14 4.87 13.05
N SER A 61 21.97 6.17 13.25
CA SER A 61 20.85 6.68 14.05
C SER A 61 19.50 6.39 13.39
N ASP A 62 18.42 6.43 14.17
CA ASP A 62 17.06 6.24 13.66
C ASP A 62 16.70 7.28 12.59
N GLU A 63 17.08 8.56 12.81
CA GLU A 63 16.87 9.62 11.83
C GLU A 63 17.59 9.33 10.51
N ALA A 64 18.87 8.92 10.57
CA ALA A 64 19.62 8.57 9.38
C ALA A 64 19.05 7.31 8.67
N LEU A 65 18.48 6.36 9.44
CA LEU A 65 17.81 5.21 8.87
C LEU A 65 16.51 5.61 8.16
N LEU A 66 15.70 6.48 8.78
CA LEU A 66 14.49 7.01 8.14
C LEU A 66 14.83 7.83 6.88
N ASP A 67 15.88 8.67 6.93
CA ASP A 67 16.36 9.38 5.74
C ASP A 67 16.75 8.41 4.61
N SER A 68 17.49 7.36 4.94
CA SER A 68 17.87 6.33 3.97
C SER A 68 16.66 5.62 3.39
N ILE A 69 15.69 5.25 4.21
CA ILE A 69 14.46 4.58 3.76
C ILE A 69 13.68 5.52 2.84
N GLN A 70 13.40 6.75 3.26
CA GLN A 70 12.66 7.71 2.44
C GLN A 70 13.39 8.03 1.12
N TYR A 71 14.70 8.29 1.16
CA TYR A 71 15.48 8.61 -0.02
C TYR A 71 15.48 7.49 -1.06
N ASN A 72 15.75 6.26 -0.62
CA ASN A 72 15.82 5.14 -1.56
C ASN A 72 14.44 4.78 -2.11
N THR A 73 13.40 4.77 -1.26
CA THR A 73 12.02 4.51 -1.69
C THR A 73 11.51 5.60 -2.64
N PHE A 74 11.83 6.87 -2.38
CA PHE A 74 11.52 7.99 -3.26
C PHE A 74 12.11 7.81 -4.67
N GLN A 75 13.27 7.14 -4.84
CA GLN A 75 13.87 6.91 -6.15
C GLN A 75 12.96 6.07 -7.07
N TYR A 76 12.03 5.28 -6.52
CA TYR A 76 11.02 4.58 -7.32
C TYR A 76 10.20 5.56 -8.17
N PHE A 77 9.72 6.64 -7.57
CA PHE A 77 8.93 7.66 -8.27
C PHE A 77 9.80 8.63 -9.07
N TRP A 78 10.99 8.91 -8.59
CA TRP A 78 11.86 9.92 -9.20
C TRP A 78 12.66 9.41 -10.40
N LYS A 79 13.43 8.36 -10.19
CA LYS A 79 14.29 7.80 -11.25
C LYS A 79 13.58 6.76 -12.10
N TYR A 80 12.63 6.05 -11.53
CA TYR A 80 11.94 4.97 -12.22
C TYR A 80 10.55 5.37 -12.75
N GLY A 81 10.09 6.58 -12.47
CA GLY A 81 8.88 7.14 -13.09
C GLY A 81 8.92 7.04 -14.62
N HIS A 82 7.76 6.87 -15.25
CA HIS A 82 7.68 6.66 -16.71
C HIS A 82 8.23 7.87 -17.48
N PRO A 83 9.12 7.69 -18.48
CA PRO A 83 9.84 8.80 -19.10
C PRO A 83 8.94 9.77 -19.87
N ASN A 84 7.84 9.32 -20.49
CA ASN A 84 6.97 10.17 -21.28
C ASN A 84 5.86 10.82 -20.45
N SER A 85 5.14 10.07 -19.61
CA SER A 85 4.05 10.60 -18.78
C SER A 85 4.52 11.20 -17.46
N GLY A 86 5.65 10.76 -16.93
CA GLY A 86 6.08 11.06 -15.56
C GLY A 86 5.34 10.27 -14.48
N LEU A 87 4.30 9.50 -14.83
CA LEU A 87 3.49 8.70 -13.92
C LEU A 87 4.29 7.55 -13.32
N ALA A 88 3.79 7.02 -12.20
CA ALA A 88 4.39 5.85 -11.56
C ALA A 88 4.09 4.58 -12.36
N ARG A 89 5.13 3.81 -12.68
CA ARG A 89 4.95 2.43 -13.15
C ARG A 89 4.31 1.59 -12.05
N GLU A 90 3.47 0.63 -12.42
CA GLU A 90 2.79 -0.22 -11.44
C GLU A 90 3.81 -1.00 -10.60
N ARG A 91 4.79 -1.66 -11.27
CA ARG A 91 5.93 -2.31 -10.61
C ARG A 91 7.21 -2.15 -11.43
N ASN A 92 8.34 -2.57 -10.85
CA ASN A 92 9.65 -2.45 -11.49
C ASN A 92 9.83 -3.29 -12.77
N THR A 93 8.88 -4.11 -13.15
CA THR A 93 8.89 -4.93 -14.37
C THR A 93 7.77 -4.56 -15.35
N SER A 94 6.96 -3.54 -15.06
CA SER A 94 5.75 -3.18 -15.84
C SER A 94 6.01 -2.59 -17.23
N GLY A 95 7.25 -2.19 -17.55
CA GLY A 95 7.54 -1.52 -18.82
C GLY A 95 6.83 -0.17 -18.93
N ASP A 96 5.91 -0.04 -19.90
CA ASP A 96 5.16 1.21 -20.13
C ASP A 96 3.82 1.26 -19.37
N LEU A 97 3.46 0.21 -18.63
CA LEU A 97 2.27 0.20 -17.81
C LEU A 97 2.47 1.10 -16.58
N VAL A 98 1.59 2.08 -16.42
CA VAL A 98 1.54 3.00 -15.28
C VAL A 98 0.19 2.87 -14.55
N THR A 99 0.18 3.20 -13.26
CA THR A 99 -1.01 3.13 -12.41
C THR A 99 -1.48 4.52 -12.00
N SER A 100 -2.79 4.74 -12.00
CA SER A 100 -3.37 6.04 -11.64
C SER A 100 -3.21 6.32 -10.14
N GLY A 101 -3.63 5.43 -9.26
CA GLY A 101 -3.54 5.64 -7.81
C GLY A 101 -2.11 5.72 -7.31
N GLY A 102 -1.24 4.79 -7.73
CA GLY A 102 0.18 4.86 -7.39
C GLY A 102 0.87 6.13 -7.89
N SER A 103 0.37 6.74 -8.98
CA SER A 103 0.85 8.05 -9.45
C SER A 103 0.43 9.18 -8.51
N GLY A 104 -0.78 9.13 -7.94
CA GLY A 104 -1.19 10.07 -6.89
C GLY A 104 -0.31 9.99 -5.64
N MET A 105 -0.01 8.77 -5.20
CA MET A 105 0.95 8.53 -4.10
C MET A 105 2.35 9.04 -4.48
N GLY A 106 2.76 8.88 -5.74
CA GLY A 106 4.02 9.38 -6.29
C GLY A 106 4.12 10.91 -6.28
N ILE A 107 3.03 11.62 -6.58
CA ILE A 107 2.96 13.08 -6.44
C ILE A 107 3.24 13.50 -4.99
N MET A 108 2.61 12.84 -4.03
CA MET A 108 2.84 13.11 -2.60
C MET A 108 4.27 12.76 -2.18
N ALA A 109 4.84 11.67 -2.69
CA ALA A 109 6.23 11.29 -2.47
C ALA A 109 7.22 12.31 -3.05
N ILE A 110 6.91 12.92 -4.21
CA ILE A 110 7.71 14.02 -4.80
C ILE A 110 7.68 15.26 -3.89
N ILE A 111 6.53 15.61 -3.33
CA ILE A 111 6.42 16.71 -2.36
C ILE A 111 7.24 16.42 -1.09
N ALA A 112 7.17 15.21 -0.56
CA ALA A 112 8.03 14.80 0.55
C ALA A 112 9.51 14.89 0.18
N GLY A 113 9.89 14.49 -1.04
CA GLY A 113 11.26 14.60 -1.56
C GLY A 113 11.78 16.05 -1.64
N ILE A 114 10.91 16.99 -2.01
CA ILE A 114 11.23 18.42 -1.97
C ILE A 114 11.49 18.88 -0.52
N ASN A 115 10.60 18.53 0.40
CA ASN A 115 10.72 18.90 1.80
C ASN A 115 11.97 18.32 2.48
N ARG A 116 12.39 17.11 2.08
CA ARG A 116 13.62 16.46 2.55
C ARG A 116 14.88 16.97 1.84
N GLY A 117 14.77 17.82 0.83
CA GLY A 117 15.92 18.30 0.04
C GLY A 117 16.51 17.23 -0.88
N PHE A 118 15.79 16.18 -1.21
CA PHE A 118 16.22 15.15 -2.17
C PHE A 118 16.22 15.70 -3.60
N ILE A 119 15.33 16.63 -3.87
CA ILE A 119 15.20 17.41 -5.10
C ILE A 119 14.80 18.84 -4.77
N THR A 120 15.00 19.75 -5.70
CA THR A 120 14.55 21.14 -5.59
C THR A 120 13.04 21.26 -5.85
N ARG A 121 12.43 22.36 -5.35
CA ARG A 121 11.01 22.68 -5.65
C ARG A 121 10.77 22.82 -7.15
N ALA A 122 11.69 23.41 -7.90
CA ALA A 122 11.57 23.58 -9.34
C ALA A 122 11.58 22.24 -10.11
N GLU A 123 12.46 21.33 -9.71
CA GLU A 123 12.49 19.97 -10.29
C GLU A 123 11.20 19.21 -10.02
N GLY A 124 10.71 19.24 -8.77
CA GLY A 124 9.45 18.59 -8.39
C GLY A 124 8.26 19.19 -9.12
N LEU A 125 8.19 20.53 -9.22
CA LEU A 125 7.15 21.24 -10.00
C LEU A 125 7.14 20.78 -11.45
N THR A 126 8.29 20.76 -12.11
CA THR A 126 8.44 20.33 -13.51
C THR A 126 7.94 18.89 -13.71
N ARG A 127 8.26 17.99 -12.79
CA ARG A 127 7.80 16.60 -12.86
C ARG A 127 6.28 16.51 -12.70
N ILE A 128 5.70 17.19 -11.71
CA ILE A 128 4.26 17.13 -11.44
C ILE A 128 3.47 17.84 -12.56
N GLN A 129 3.97 18.92 -13.13
CA GLN A 129 3.38 19.54 -14.33
C GLN A 129 3.35 18.58 -15.52
N LYS A 130 4.42 17.82 -15.74
CA LYS A 130 4.45 16.79 -16.79
C LYS A 130 3.36 15.73 -16.57
N MET A 131 3.21 15.26 -15.33
CA MET A 131 2.17 14.29 -14.95
C MET A 131 0.77 14.88 -15.19
N ALA A 132 0.50 16.08 -14.69
CA ALA A 132 -0.78 16.75 -14.84
C ALA A 132 -1.12 17.03 -16.32
N SER A 133 -0.14 17.46 -17.12
CA SER A 133 -0.33 17.66 -18.57
C SER A 133 -0.69 16.37 -19.30
N PHE A 134 -0.01 15.26 -18.98
CA PHE A 134 -0.33 13.96 -19.58
C PHE A 134 -1.73 13.49 -19.17
N LEU A 135 -2.09 13.59 -17.90
CA LEU A 135 -3.42 13.23 -17.40
C LEU A 135 -4.52 14.06 -18.04
N LYS A 136 -4.32 15.37 -18.18
CA LYS A 136 -5.31 16.31 -18.73
C LYS A 136 -5.53 16.15 -20.23
N ASN A 137 -4.45 15.93 -21.00
CA ASN A 137 -4.44 16.08 -22.44
C ASN A 137 -4.30 14.75 -23.22
N THR A 138 -3.82 13.68 -22.57
CA THR A 138 -3.47 12.43 -23.24
C THR A 138 -4.19 11.22 -22.66
N ALA A 139 -4.29 11.14 -21.33
CA ALA A 139 -4.87 9.99 -20.64
C ALA A 139 -6.37 9.86 -20.92
N GLN A 140 -6.81 8.63 -21.19
CA GLN A 140 -8.21 8.29 -21.38
C GLN A 140 -8.97 8.32 -20.05
N THR A 141 -10.18 8.86 -20.05
CA THR A 141 -11.07 8.90 -18.89
C THR A 141 -12.45 8.37 -19.24
N PHE A 142 -13.21 7.97 -18.23
CA PHE A 142 -14.54 7.41 -18.31
C PHE A 142 -15.41 8.11 -17.27
N HIS A 143 -16.26 9.05 -17.70
CA HIS A 143 -16.94 9.97 -16.78
C HIS A 143 -15.96 10.65 -15.80
N GLY A 144 -14.83 11.11 -16.36
CA GLY A 144 -13.77 11.75 -15.62
C GLY A 144 -12.89 10.85 -14.78
N ALA A 145 -13.25 9.59 -14.50
CA ALA A 145 -12.41 8.65 -13.81
C ALA A 145 -11.35 8.03 -14.73
N TYR A 146 -10.14 7.87 -14.21
CA TYR A 146 -9.03 7.19 -14.89
C TYR A 146 -9.13 5.67 -14.68
N SER A 147 -8.52 4.92 -15.57
CA SER A 147 -8.43 3.46 -15.40
C SER A 147 -7.41 3.12 -14.32
N HIS A 148 -7.53 1.93 -13.76
CA HIS A 148 -6.54 1.36 -12.84
C HIS A 148 -5.14 1.41 -13.45
N TRP A 149 -5.01 0.89 -14.68
CA TRP A 149 -3.80 0.87 -15.47
C TRP A 149 -3.94 1.64 -16.78
N LEU A 150 -2.88 2.36 -17.14
CA LEU A 150 -2.75 3.12 -18.37
C LEU A 150 -1.42 2.79 -19.05
N ASP A 151 -1.40 2.90 -20.37
CA ASP A 151 -0.17 2.95 -21.15
C ASP A 151 0.48 4.33 -20.98
N GLY A 152 1.68 4.37 -20.45
CA GLY A 152 2.39 5.61 -20.12
C GLY A 152 2.84 6.44 -21.34
N ASN A 153 2.79 5.88 -22.56
CA ASN A 153 3.07 6.59 -23.80
C ASN A 153 1.80 7.19 -24.42
N THR A 154 0.73 6.40 -24.48
CA THR A 154 -0.48 6.74 -25.24
C THR A 154 -1.65 7.20 -24.36
N GLY A 155 -1.60 6.98 -23.04
CA GLY A 155 -2.68 7.26 -22.12
C GLY A 155 -3.90 6.35 -22.27
N LYS A 156 -3.83 5.31 -23.09
CA LYS A 156 -4.93 4.36 -23.26
C LYS A 156 -5.04 3.41 -22.07
N VAL A 157 -6.27 2.97 -21.82
CA VAL A 157 -6.52 1.95 -20.79
C VAL A 157 -5.79 0.64 -21.11
N ILE A 158 -5.14 0.08 -20.10
CA ILE A 158 -4.70 -1.31 -20.07
C ILE A 158 -5.62 -2.03 -19.10
N PRO A 159 -6.40 -3.03 -19.51
CA PRO A 159 -7.33 -3.71 -18.60
C PRO A 159 -6.61 -4.35 -17.41
N PHE A 160 -7.08 -4.05 -16.20
CA PHE A 160 -6.60 -4.71 -14.98
C PHE A 160 -7.09 -6.17 -14.94
N SER A 161 -8.33 -6.39 -15.41
CA SER A 161 -8.92 -7.70 -15.62
C SER A 161 -9.88 -7.67 -16.80
N SER A 162 -10.47 -8.81 -17.15
CA SER A 162 -11.49 -8.90 -18.20
C SER A 162 -12.70 -8.00 -17.96
N ASP A 163 -13.01 -7.71 -16.71
CA ASP A 163 -14.18 -6.92 -16.30
C ASP A 163 -13.80 -5.50 -15.83
N ASP A 164 -12.50 -5.23 -15.69
CA ASP A 164 -11.94 -3.93 -15.30
C ASP A 164 -11.14 -3.36 -16.48
N ASN A 165 -11.85 -2.72 -17.40
CA ASN A 165 -11.32 -2.16 -18.64
C ASN A 165 -11.78 -0.72 -18.90
N GLY A 166 -12.14 -0.01 -17.86
CA GLY A 166 -12.69 1.34 -17.93
C GLY A 166 -12.23 2.22 -16.78
N GLY A 167 -13.12 3.07 -16.28
CA GLY A 167 -12.85 3.97 -15.16
C GLY A 167 -12.88 3.24 -13.84
N ASP A 168 -11.81 3.41 -13.05
CA ASP A 168 -11.67 2.98 -11.66
C ASP A 168 -11.78 4.22 -10.75
N LEU A 169 -12.89 4.33 -10.03
CA LEU A 169 -13.17 5.50 -9.20
C LEU A 169 -12.26 5.55 -7.96
N VAL A 170 -11.88 4.40 -7.43
CA VAL A 170 -11.05 4.29 -6.22
C VAL A 170 -9.61 4.70 -6.54
N GLU A 171 -9.02 4.13 -7.58
CA GLU A 171 -7.68 4.53 -8.03
C GLU A 171 -7.64 6.00 -8.45
N THR A 172 -8.72 6.49 -9.09
CA THR A 172 -8.89 7.92 -9.40
C THR A 172 -8.89 8.76 -8.12
N SER A 173 -9.48 8.29 -7.03
CA SER A 173 -9.50 9.04 -5.77
C SER A 173 -8.10 9.23 -5.17
N TYR A 174 -7.23 8.24 -5.27
CA TYR A 174 -5.83 8.38 -4.84
C TYR A 174 -5.05 9.34 -5.74
N LEU A 175 -5.31 9.31 -7.05
CA LEU A 175 -4.71 10.26 -7.99
C LEU A 175 -5.13 11.70 -7.65
N ILE A 176 -6.42 11.93 -7.43
CA ILE A 176 -6.96 13.25 -7.06
C ILE A 176 -6.44 13.70 -5.69
N GLN A 177 -6.33 12.80 -4.71
CA GLN A 177 -5.71 13.11 -3.42
C GLN A 177 -4.29 13.68 -3.61
N GLY A 178 -3.48 13.08 -4.48
CA GLY A 178 -2.15 13.56 -4.83
C GLY A 178 -2.18 14.93 -5.53
N LEU A 179 -3.06 15.11 -6.52
CA LEU A 179 -3.19 16.36 -7.27
C LEU A 179 -3.67 17.52 -6.41
N LEU A 180 -4.66 17.32 -5.52
CA LEU A 180 -5.10 18.34 -4.58
C LEU A 180 -4.02 18.70 -3.56
N THR A 181 -3.24 17.71 -3.11
CA THR A 181 -2.05 17.96 -2.27
C THR A 181 -1.04 18.85 -3.01
N ALA A 182 -0.77 18.56 -4.29
CA ALA A 182 0.12 19.39 -5.11
C ALA A 182 -0.45 20.80 -5.34
N ARG A 183 -1.77 20.91 -5.59
CA ARG A 183 -2.47 22.19 -5.74
C ARG A 183 -2.29 23.08 -4.50
N ALA A 184 -2.38 22.50 -3.32
CA ALA A 184 -2.21 23.21 -2.06
C ALA A 184 -0.73 23.51 -1.74
N TYR A 185 0.19 22.61 -2.10
CA TYR A 185 1.61 22.77 -1.82
C TYR A 185 2.28 23.83 -2.70
N PHE A 186 1.98 23.84 -4.00
CA PHE A 186 2.55 24.81 -4.97
C PHE A 186 1.68 26.07 -5.00
N ASP A 187 1.85 26.91 -3.99
CA ASP A 187 0.99 28.07 -3.66
C ASP A 187 1.56 29.42 -4.14
N GLN A 188 2.76 29.45 -4.72
CA GLN A 188 3.37 30.69 -5.19
C GLN A 188 2.67 31.25 -6.43
N SER A 189 2.74 32.58 -6.60
CA SER A 189 2.11 33.30 -7.72
C SER A 189 2.89 33.25 -9.02
N THR A 190 3.86 32.33 -9.16
CA THR A 190 4.57 32.13 -10.42
C THR A 190 3.64 31.57 -11.50
N ALA A 191 3.89 31.88 -12.76
CA ALA A 191 3.10 31.36 -13.87
C ALA A 191 3.06 29.82 -13.90
N ALA A 192 4.19 29.18 -13.59
CA ALA A 192 4.33 27.74 -13.58
C ALA A 192 3.46 27.08 -12.48
N GLU A 193 3.51 27.58 -11.25
CA GLU A 193 2.67 27.02 -10.16
C GLU A 193 1.19 27.35 -10.36
N THR A 194 0.86 28.53 -10.89
CA THR A 194 -0.51 28.91 -11.26
C THR A 194 -1.07 27.97 -12.33
N GLN A 195 -0.27 27.61 -13.34
CA GLN A 195 -0.69 26.66 -14.35
C GLN A 195 -0.92 25.25 -13.76
N LEU A 196 -0.04 24.80 -12.86
CA LEU A 196 -0.23 23.50 -12.20
C LEU A 196 -1.53 23.47 -11.40
N ARG A 197 -1.82 24.52 -10.64
CA ARG A 197 -3.09 24.61 -9.89
C ARG A 197 -4.31 24.58 -10.80
N ALA A 198 -4.25 25.30 -11.93
CA ALA A 198 -5.32 25.29 -12.92
C ALA A 198 -5.51 23.91 -13.57
N ASP A 199 -4.42 23.20 -13.88
CA ASP A 199 -4.51 21.86 -14.44
C ASP A 199 -5.05 20.84 -13.44
N ALA A 200 -4.59 20.88 -12.20
CA ALA A 200 -5.11 20.04 -11.12
C ALA A 200 -6.61 20.30 -10.87
N THR A 201 -7.03 21.55 -10.83
CA THR A 201 -8.44 21.92 -10.70
C THR A 201 -9.27 21.40 -11.88
N SER A 202 -8.79 21.61 -13.12
CA SER A 202 -9.49 21.12 -14.31
C SER A 202 -9.65 19.59 -14.36
N ILE A 203 -8.67 18.83 -13.84
CA ILE A 203 -8.77 17.37 -13.73
C ILE A 203 -9.77 17.00 -12.66
N TRP A 204 -9.67 17.63 -11.49
CA TRP A 204 -10.54 17.42 -10.34
C TRP A 204 -12.03 17.63 -10.66
N GLU A 205 -12.36 18.77 -11.28
CA GLU A 205 -13.74 19.16 -11.61
C GLU A 205 -14.41 18.27 -12.65
N LYS A 206 -13.64 17.51 -13.44
CA LYS A 206 -14.16 16.63 -14.49
C LYS A 206 -14.60 15.26 -13.98
N VAL A 207 -14.23 14.88 -12.76
CA VAL A 207 -14.63 13.57 -12.23
C VAL A 207 -16.09 13.59 -11.86
N GLU A 208 -16.92 12.84 -12.57
CA GLU A 208 -18.37 12.75 -12.37
C GLU A 208 -18.68 11.74 -11.26
N TRP A 209 -18.40 12.11 -10.00
CA TRP A 209 -18.61 11.25 -8.83
C TRP A 209 -20.08 10.81 -8.68
N ASP A 210 -21.02 11.69 -8.98
CA ASP A 210 -22.46 11.41 -8.99
C ASP A 210 -22.84 10.34 -10.02
N TRP A 211 -22.18 10.30 -11.19
CA TRP A 211 -22.35 9.23 -12.17
C TRP A 211 -22.09 7.86 -11.54
N TYR A 212 -21.02 7.76 -10.76
CA TYR A 212 -20.62 6.50 -10.11
C TYR A 212 -21.55 6.09 -8.95
N THR A 213 -22.61 6.84 -8.67
CA THR A 213 -23.72 6.36 -7.81
C THR A 213 -24.67 5.41 -8.54
N LYS A 214 -24.50 5.21 -9.85
CA LYS A 214 -25.38 4.37 -10.69
C LYS A 214 -26.85 4.77 -10.57
N GLY A 215 -27.13 6.06 -10.77
CA GLY A 215 -28.48 6.62 -10.70
C GLY A 215 -29.00 6.76 -9.27
N ASN A 216 -28.18 7.23 -8.37
CA ASN A 216 -28.52 7.46 -6.95
C ASN A 216 -28.92 6.18 -6.18
N SER A 217 -28.25 5.05 -6.46
CA SER A 217 -28.48 3.79 -5.74
C SER A 217 -28.18 3.83 -4.25
N GLY A 218 -27.52 4.92 -3.78
CA GLY A 218 -27.13 5.13 -2.39
C GLY A 218 -25.75 4.57 -2.05
N SER A 219 -24.92 4.27 -3.06
CA SER A 219 -23.51 3.86 -2.88
C SER A 219 -22.70 4.28 -4.08
N LEU A 220 -21.40 4.49 -3.91
CA LEU A 220 -20.48 4.59 -5.04
C LEU A 220 -20.14 3.20 -5.56
N TYR A 221 -19.90 3.11 -6.87
CA TYR A 221 -19.44 1.91 -7.55
C TYR A 221 -18.00 2.08 -8.00
N TRP A 222 -17.25 0.98 -7.92
CA TRP A 222 -15.80 0.96 -8.17
C TRP A 222 -15.47 1.25 -9.63
N HIS A 223 -16.19 0.59 -10.55
CA HIS A 223 -15.82 0.55 -11.96
C HIS A 223 -17.02 0.76 -12.89
N TRP A 224 -16.77 1.43 -14.00
CA TRP A 224 -17.65 1.50 -15.17
C TRP A 224 -16.85 1.53 -16.46
N SER A 225 -17.37 0.93 -17.52
CA SER A 225 -16.79 1.05 -18.86
C SER A 225 -17.87 1.11 -19.95
N PRO A 226 -17.57 1.74 -21.11
CA PRO A 226 -18.53 1.83 -22.21
C PRO A 226 -18.85 0.48 -22.86
N SER A 227 -17.93 -0.49 -22.78
CA SER A 227 -18.12 -1.82 -23.37
C SER A 227 -18.89 -2.79 -22.48
N LEU A 228 -18.77 -2.67 -21.16
CA LEU A 228 -19.33 -3.61 -20.17
C LEU A 228 -20.36 -2.95 -19.24
N GLY A 229 -20.49 -1.61 -19.28
CA GLY A 229 -21.35 -0.88 -18.36
C GLY A 229 -20.96 -1.14 -16.90
N TRP A 230 -21.91 -1.49 -16.10
CA TRP A 230 -21.76 -1.79 -14.68
C TRP A 230 -21.53 -3.30 -14.39
N LYS A 231 -20.88 -4.04 -15.28
CA LYS A 231 -20.75 -5.52 -15.17
C LYS A 231 -20.10 -5.97 -13.86
N MET A 232 -19.03 -5.30 -13.41
CA MET A 232 -18.42 -5.61 -12.11
C MET A 232 -19.40 -5.47 -10.95
N ASN A 233 -20.30 -4.49 -11.02
CA ASN A 233 -21.35 -4.20 -10.03
C ASN A 233 -20.83 -4.16 -8.58
N MET A 234 -19.56 -3.78 -8.39
CA MET A 234 -18.90 -3.73 -7.10
C MET A 234 -19.15 -2.40 -6.43
N THR A 235 -19.85 -2.42 -5.31
CA THR A 235 -20.10 -1.23 -4.49
C THR A 235 -18.92 -0.97 -3.56
N VAL A 236 -18.56 0.30 -3.41
CA VAL A 236 -17.55 0.76 -2.45
C VAL A 236 -18.22 0.95 -1.10
N ARG A 237 -17.98 0.02 -0.15
CA ARG A 237 -18.65 0.08 1.17
C ARG A 237 -17.85 -0.60 2.28
N GLY A 238 -18.11 -0.16 3.50
CA GLY A 238 -17.53 -0.69 4.72
C GLY A 238 -16.12 -0.18 4.96
N TRP A 239 -15.54 -0.55 6.10
CA TRP A 239 -14.16 -0.17 6.41
C TRP A 239 -13.20 -0.88 5.44
N ASN A 240 -12.57 -0.07 4.61
CA ASN A 240 -11.51 -0.44 3.68
C ASN A 240 -10.68 0.82 3.33
N GLU A 241 -9.87 0.78 2.30
CA GLU A 241 -9.01 1.86 1.83
C GLU A 241 -9.74 3.07 1.21
N CYS A 242 -11.06 2.96 0.97
CA CYS A 242 -11.80 3.87 0.09
C CYS A 242 -12.53 5.04 0.80
N LEU A 243 -12.23 5.34 2.08
CA LEU A 243 -12.83 6.50 2.74
C LEU A 243 -12.59 7.79 1.94
N ILE A 244 -11.37 7.95 1.41
CA ILE A 244 -11.01 9.13 0.61
C ILE A 244 -11.88 9.28 -0.64
N THR A 245 -12.36 8.19 -1.24
CA THR A 245 -13.26 8.23 -2.40
C THR A 245 -14.57 8.94 -2.06
N TYR A 246 -15.15 8.64 -0.91
CA TYR A 246 -16.36 9.32 -0.44
C TYR A 246 -16.11 10.75 0.01
N VAL A 247 -14.98 11.03 0.66
CA VAL A 247 -14.60 12.38 1.06
C VAL A 247 -14.46 13.27 -0.18
N LEU A 248 -13.72 12.82 -1.20
CA LEU A 248 -13.54 13.56 -2.44
C LEU A 248 -14.87 13.69 -3.20
N ALA A 249 -15.65 12.63 -3.30
CA ALA A 249 -16.96 12.69 -3.94
C ALA A 249 -17.90 13.74 -3.29
N ALA A 250 -17.88 13.86 -1.96
CA ALA A 250 -18.66 14.89 -1.27
C ALA A 250 -18.07 16.29 -1.41
N SER A 251 -16.74 16.39 -1.62
CA SER A 251 -15.99 17.64 -1.78
C SER A 251 -16.08 18.23 -3.18
N SER A 252 -16.50 17.44 -4.18
CA SER A 252 -16.55 17.89 -5.58
C SER A 252 -17.38 19.15 -5.74
N PRO A 253 -16.84 20.19 -6.40
CA PRO A 253 -17.60 21.43 -6.66
C PRO A 253 -18.61 21.28 -7.81
N THR A 254 -18.45 20.28 -8.67
CA THR A 254 -19.23 20.08 -9.91
C THR A 254 -20.18 18.88 -9.83
N HIS A 255 -19.70 17.75 -9.30
CA HIS A 255 -20.42 16.46 -9.28
C HIS A 255 -20.48 15.84 -7.88
N PRO A 256 -20.97 16.57 -6.85
CA PRO A 256 -20.90 16.10 -5.49
C PRO A 256 -21.97 15.04 -5.16
N ILE A 257 -21.62 14.10 -4.30
CA ILE A 257 -22.57 13.21 -3.63
C ILE A 257 -23.15 13.87 -2.36
N ASP A 258 -24.25 13.34 -1.87
CA ASP A 258 -24.90 13.77 -0.62
C ASP A 258 -24.47 12.92 0.59
N LEU A 259 -24.87 13.35 1.80
CA LEU A 259 -24.64 12.63 3.05
C LEU A 259 -25.32 11.24 3.05
N ALA A 260 -26.48 11.09 2.44
CA ALA A 260 -27.21 9.83 2.41
C ALA A 260 -26.43 8.75 1.63
N THR A 261 -25.76 9.13 0.54
CA THR A 261 -24.87 8.24 -0.22
C THR A 261 -23.69 7.76 0.62
N TYR A 262 -23.09 8.63 1.44
CA TYR A 262 -22.05 8.24 2.40
C TYR A 262 -22.58 7.27 3.46
N GLN A 263 -23.73 7.58 4.07
CA GLN A 263 -24.30 6.79 5.14
C GLN A 263 -24.73 5.40 4.68
N LYS A 264 -25.39 5.30 3.52
CA LYS A 264 -25.83 4.00 2.94
C LYS A 264 -24.70 3.23 2.30
N GLY A 265 -23.82 3.92 1.56
CA GLY A 265 -22.70 3.33 0.85
C GLY A 265 -21.58 2.96 1.79
N TRP A 266 -20.71 3.91 2.10
CA TRP A 266 -19.55 3.69 2.95
C TRP A 266 -19.91 3.08 4.30
N ALA A 267 -20.71 3.79 5.08
CA ALA A 267 -21.01 3.37 6.43
C ALA A 267 -21.99 2.18 6.53
N SER A 268 -22.63 1.80 5.42
CA SER A 268 -23.64 0.72 5.40
C SER A 268 -24.67 0.89 6.53
N ASN A 269 -25.11 2.13 6.78
CA ASN A 269 -25.96 2.52 7.90
C ASN A 269 -25.42 2.05 9.28
N GLY A 270 -24.10 2.01 9.43
CA GLY A 270 -23.44 1.58 10.66
C GLY A 270 -23.08 0.08 10.72
N ALA A 271 -23.44 -0.71 9.70
CA ALA A 271 -23.10 -2.15 9.68
C ALA A 271 -21.58 -2.41 9.59
N MET A 272 -20.77 -1.39 9.27
CA MET A 272 -19.30 -1.49 9.29
C MET A 272 -18.69 -1.45 10.70
N LYS A 273 -19.48 -1.15 11.76
CA LYS A 273 -18.99 -1.10 13.14
C LYS A 273 -18.58 -2.49 13.61
N ASN A 274 -17.43 -2.56 14.30
CA ASN A 274 -16.93 -3.78 14.94
C ASN A 274 -17.12 -3.71 16.46
N GLY A 275 -16.40 -2.82 17.13
CA GLY A 275 -16.48 -2.59 18.57
C GLY A 275 -15.82 -3.64 19.46
N ASN A 276 -15.35 -4.78 18.89
CA ASN A 276 -14.67 -5.82 19.64
C ASN A 276 -13.22 -5.43 19.97
N SER A 277 -12.67 -6.10 20.97
CA SER A 277 -11.26 -5.95 21.36
C SER A 277 -10.46 -7.17 20.93
N TYR A 278 -9.28 -6.90 20.34
CA TYR A 278 -8.32 -7.92 19.91
C TYR A 278 -6.96 -7.57 20.52
N TYR A 279 -6.34 -8.52 21.19
CA TYR A 279 -5.05 -8.30 21.89
C TYR A 279 -5.06 -7.11 22.87
N GLY A 280 -6.23 -6.78 23.44
CA GLY A 280 -6.39 -5.63 24.34
C GLY A 280 -6.68 -4.28 23.65
N PHE A 281 -6.78 -4.23 22.33
CA PHE A 281 -7.10 -3.01 21.56
C PHE A 281 -8.51 -3.11 20.98
N GLN A 282 -9.37 -2.13 21.28
CA GLN A 282 -10.71 -2.04 20.70
C GLN A 282 -10.61 -1.62 19.24
N LEU A 283 -11.28 -2.36 18.36
CA LEU A 283 -11.36 -2.04 16.92
C LEU A 283 -12.73 -1.42 16.62
N PRO A 284 -12.82 -0.12 16.31
CA PRO A 284 -14.10 0.52 16.03
C PRO A 284 -14.83 -0.03 14.80
N LEU A 285 -14.11 -0.26 13.71
CA LEU A 285 -14.67 -0.57 12.39
C LEU A 285 -14.04 -1.82 11.79
N GLY A 286 -14.76 -2.43 10.84
CA GLY A 286 -14.25 -3.43 9.91
C GLY A 286 -14.42 -4.86 10.39
N GLU A 287 -13.77 -5.76 9.68
CA GLU A 287 -13.80 -7.18 9.96
C GLU A 287 -13.01 -7.54 11.23
N SER A 288 -13.18 -8.78 11.67
CA SER A 288 -12.39 -9.34 12.77
C SER A 288 -10.89 -9.13 12.53
N LEU A 289 -10.17 -8.64 13.55
CA LEU A 289 -8.73 -8.33 13.50
C LEU A 289 -8.31 -7.21 12.51
N GLY A 290 -9.25 -6.56 11.81
CA GLY A 290 -9.04 -5.33 11.05
C GLY A 290 -8.80 -5.48 9.55
N GLY A 291 -8.43 -6.66 9.07
CA GLY A 291 -8.06 -6.85 7.68
C GLY A 291 -6.61 -6.44 7.34
N PRO A 292 -6.28 -6.26 6.07
CA PRO A 292 -4.95 -5.83 5.63
C PRO A 292 -4.69 -4.37 5.99
N LEU A 293 -3.43 -4.03 6.32
CA LEU A 293 -3.09 -2.69 6.85
C LEU A 293 -3.22 -1.55 5.85
N PHE A 294 -3.23 -1.80 4.55
CA PHE A 294 -3.43 -0.72 3.58
C PHE A 294 -4.79 -0.02 3.77
N PHE A 295 -5.77 -0.65 4.38
CA PHE A 295 -7.03 -0.02 4.80
C PHE A 295 -6.83 1.21 5.70
N SER A 296 -5.80 1.18 6.53
CA SER A 296 -5.42 2.28 7.42
C SER A 296 -4.41 3.25 6.81
N HIS A 297 -3.94 3.01 5.58
CA HIS A 297 -2.91 3.82 4.97
C HIS A 297 -3.42 4.69 3.81
N TYR A 298 -4.05 4.12 2.79
CA TYR A 298 -4.25 4.80 1.50
C TYR A 298 -5.14 6.05 1.60
N SER A 299 -6.27 5.99 2.27
CA SER A 299 -7.09 7.18 2.53
C SER A 299 -6.36 8.22 3.38
N PHE A 300 -5.50 7.77 4.29
CA PHE A 300 -4.82 8.61 5.27
C PHE A 300 -3.43 9.07 4.84
N LEU A 301 -3.08 8.94 3.58
CA LEU A 301 -1.87 9.57 3.05
C LEU A 301 -1.98 11.10 3.09
N GLY A 302 -3.14 11.64 2.73
CA GLY A 302 -3.46 13.06 2.80
C GLY A 302 -4.49 13.41 3.87
N LEU A 303 -5.49 12.57 4.11
CA LEU A 303 -6.48 12.80 5.14
C LEU A 303 -5.89 12.57 6.54
N ASP A 304 -5.81 13.61 7.35
CA ASP A 304 -5.25 13.51 8.71
C ASP A 304 -6.24 12.80 9.64
N PRO A 305 -5.91 11.60 10.18
CA PRO A 305 -6.83 10.88 11.06
C PRO A 305 -6.89 11.44 12.47
N ARG A 306 -5.96 12.34 12.87
CA ARG A 306 -5.84 12.83 14.25
C ARG A 306 -7.03 13.70 14.63
N GLY A 307 -7.79 13.21 15.60
CA GLY A 307 -9.02 13.85 16.05
C GLY A 307 -10.15 13.82 15.03
N LEU A 308 -9.97 13.15 13.86
CA LEU A 308 -11.00 12.98 12.84
C LEU A 308 -12.06 11.98 13.32
N SER A 309 -13.31 12.41 13.35
CA SER A 309 -14.43 11.57 13.81
C SER A 309 -15.68 11.85 13.00
N ASP A 310 -16.51 10.82 12.85
CA ASP A 310 -17.87 10.90 12.36
C ASP A 310 -18.86 10.20 13.32
N ALA A 311 -20.08 9.92 12.85
CA ALA A 311 -21.08 9.20 13.65
C ALA A 311 -20.71 7.72 13.93
N TYR A 312 -19.68 7.19 13.31
CA TYR A 312 -19.38 5.77 13.33
C TYR A 312 -18.09 5.45 14.07
N ALA A 313 -17.06 6.30 13.98
CA ALA A 313 -15.77 6.07 14.62
C ALA A 313 -14.96 7.36 14.85
N ASN A 314 -13.97 7.24 15.73
CA ASN A 314 -12.78 8.09 15.75
C ASN A 314 -11.70 7.41 14.92
N TYR A 315 -11.22 8.07 13.85
CA TYR A 315 -10.31 7.46 12.87
C TYR A 315 -8.86 7.40 13.35
N GLU A 316 -8.45 8.26 14.28
CA GLU A 316 -7.17 8.12 14.97
C GLU A 316 -7.12 6.83 15.80
N THR A 317 -8.18 6.55 16.55
CA THR A 317 -8.32 5.29 17.29
C THR A 317 -8.36 4.10 16.34
N GLN A 318 -9.13 4.20 15.26
CA GLN A 318 -9.26 3.13 14.27
C GLN A 318 -7.91 2.75 13.66
N THR A 319 -7.18 3.71 13.08
CA THR A 319 -5.92 3.46 12.38
C THR A 319 -4.82 2.99 13.34
N THR A 320 -4.74 3.60 14.52
CA THR A 320 -3.77 3.23 15.55
C THR A 320 -4.03 1.83 16.09
N ASN A 321 -5.28 1.50 16.43
CA ASN A 321 -5.60 0.20 16.99
C ASN A 321 -5.52 -0.91 15.95
N HIS A 322 -5.89 -0.66 14.70
CA HIS A 322 -5.70 -1.62 13.62
C HIS A 322 -4.22 -1.97 13.44
N SER A 323 -3.32 -0.97 13.43
CA SER A 323 -1.88 -1.20 13.35
C SER A 323 -1.33 -1.97 14.55
N LYS A 324 -1.79 -1.63 15.77
CA LYS A 324 -1.42 -2.36 17.01
C LYS A 324 -1.92 -3.80 17.01
N ILE A 325 -3.12 -4.06 16.52
CA ILE A 325 -3.69 -5.42 16.39
C ILE A 325 -2.87 -6.26 15.42
N ASN A 326 -2.51 -5.71 14.25
CA ASN A 326 -1.68 -6.40 13.26
C ASN A 326 -0.29 -6.75 13.83
N HIS A 327 0.36 -5.79 14.50
CA HIS A 327 1.62 -6.02 15.22
C HIS A 327 1.47 -7.10 16.30
N ALA A 328 0.46 -6.99 17.16
CA ALA A 328 0.23 -7.93 18.24
C ALA A 328 -0.08 -9.35 17.75
N TYR A 329 -0.80 -9.48 16.64
CA TYR A 329 -1.03 -10.76 15.96
C TYR A 329 0.29 -11.39 15.51
N CYS A 330 1.15 -10.64 14.81
CA CYS A 330 2.45 -11.16 14.37
C CYS A 330 3.35 -11.51 15.56
N LYS A 331 3.32 -10.71 16.64
CA LYS A 331 4.06 -10.98 17.87
C LYS A 331 3.57 -12.24 18.58
N ALA A 332 2.26 -12.44 18.68
CA ALA A 332 1.65 -13.63 19.25
C ALA A 332 1.86 -14.88 18.36
N ASN A 333 1.97 -14.68 17.07
CA ASN A 333 2.28 -15.69 16.05
C ASN A 333 1.43 -16.97 16.20
N PRO A 334 0.10 -16.90 16.15
CA PRO A 334 -0.77 -18.03 16.42
C PRO A 334 -0.63 -19.17 15.38
N ARG A 335 -0.14 -18.84 14.17
CA ARG A 335 0.13 -19.82 13.11
C ARG A 335 1.55 -20.36 13.09
N GLN A 336 2.39 -19.93 14.04
CA GLN A 336 3.78 -20.40 14.21
C GLN A 336 4.65 -20.16 12.97
N HIS A 337 4.47 -19.04 12.28
CA HIS A 337 5.31 -18.67 11.14
C HIS A 337 6.73 -18.32 11.59
N TYR A 338 7.71 -18.85 10.88
CA TYR A 338 9.10 -18.54 11.17
C TYR A 338 9.40 -17.05 10.97
N GLY A 339 10.04 -16.44 11.96
CA GLY A 339 10.46 -15.04 11.94
C GLY A 339 9.44 -14.04 12.50
N TYR A 340 8.15 -14.35 12.52
CA TYR A 340 7.14 -13.47 13.11
C TYR A 340 7.49 -13.14 14.56
N SER A 341 7.48 -11.85 14.92
CA SER A 341 7.91 -11.39 16.24
C SER A 341 7.52 -9.92 16.48
N ASP A 342 7.89 -9.39 17.65
CA ASP A 342 7.80 -7.96 17.99
C ASP A 342 8.56 -7.03 16.99
N GLN A 343 9.52 -7.56 16.22
CA GLN A 343 10.35 -6.82 15.27
C GLN A 343 10.07 -7.18 13.81
N CYS A 344 9.43 -8.31 13.56
CA CYS A 344 9.15 -8.80 12.21
C CYS A 344 7.63 -8.98 12.06
N TRP A 345 6.98 -7.94 11.56
CA TRP A 345 5.54 -7.85 11.44
C TRP A 345 5.11 -6.99 10.25
N GLY A 346 3.85 -7.10 9.88
CA GLY A 346 3.24 -6.27 8.86
C GLY A 346 2.53 -7.09 7.79
N LEU A 347 1.20 -7.23 7.93
CA LEU A 347 0.34 -7.95 7.00
C LEU A 347 -0.47 -6.94 6.18
N THR A 348 -0.27 -6.94 4.88
CA THR A 348 -1.01 -6.12 3.93
C THR A 348 -1.02 -6.79 2.55
N ALA A 349 -1.71 -6.22 1.57
CA ALA A 349 -1.65 -6.69 0.21
C ALA A 349 -0.22 -6.61 -0.32
N SER A 350 0.27 -7.69 -0.93
CA SER A 350 1.63 -7.76 -1.50
C SER A 350 1.81 -9.02 -2.35
N ASP A 351 2.92 -9.07 -3.06
CA ASP A 351 3.38 -10.32 -3.70
C ASP A 351 3.63 -11.40 -2.65
N ASN A 352 3.52 -12.64 -3.07
CA ASN A 352 3.91 -13.82 -2.29
C ASN A 352 4.56 -14.86 -3.20
N ASN A 353 5.03 -15.97 -2.62
CA ASN A 353 5.71 -17.03 -3.37
C ASN A 353 4.82 -17.79 -4.37
N SER A 354 3.52 -17.45 -4.46
CA SER A 354 2.56 -18.09 -5.37
C SER A 354 1.73 -17.09 -6.19
N GLY A 355 1.98 -15.78 -6.04
CA GLY A 355 1.25 -14.72 -6.74
C GLY A 355 1.13 -13.44 -5.91
N TYR A 356 -0.08 -12.89 -5.78
CA TYR A 356 -0.42 -11.70 -5.02
C TYR A 356 -1.64 -11.98 -4.14
N SER A 357 -1.65 -11.46 -2.91
CA SER A 357 -2.78 -11.60 -1.97
C SER A 357 -2.88 -10.42 -1.01
N ALA A 358 -4.09 -10.13 -0.57
CA ALA A 358 -4.34 -9.22 0.54
C ALA A 358 -4.11 -9.95 1.87
N HIS A 359 -2.84 -9.96 2.34
CA HIS A 359 -2.48 -10.62 3.60
C HIS A 359 -3.05 -9.85 4.78
N SER A 360 -3.61 -10.58 5.73
CA SER A 360 -4.19 -10.06 6.97
C SER A 360 -4.15 -11.15 8.04
N PRO A 361 -4.48 -10.87 9.30
CA PRO A 361 -4.62 -11.93 10.29
C PRO A 361 -5.60 -13.05 9.90
N ASN A 362 -6.65 -12.72 9.10
CA ASN A 362 -7.60 -13.69 8.59
C ASN A 362 -7.13 -14.39 7.31
N ASN A 363 -6.17 -13.80 6.59
CA ASN A 363 -5.56 -14.37 5.38
C ASN A 363 -4.03 -14.38 5.50
N ASP A 364 -3.54 -15.07 6.52
CA ASP A 364 -2.12 -15.13 6.85
C ASP A 364 -1.44 -16.33 6.16
N LEU A 365 -0.62 -16.03 5.17
CA LEU A 365 0.16 -16.98 4.39
C LEU A 365 1.66 -17.02 4.79
N GLY A 366 2.01 -16.42 5.94
CA GLY A 366 3.39 -16.35 6.40
C GLY A 366 4.24 -15.29 5.68
N VAL A 367 3.59 -14.32 5.06
CA VAL A 367 4.23 -13.25 4.29
C VAL A 367 4.21 -11.94 5.08
N ILE A 368 5.38 -11.33 5.20
CA ILE A 368 5.54 -9.98 5.76
C ILE A 368 5.87 -9.01 4.64
N SER A 369 5.19 -7.87 4.63
CA SER A 369 5.44 -6.77 3.72
C SER A 369 5.98 -5.54 4.47
N PRO A 370 7.18 -5.05 4.11
CA PRO A 370 7.78 -3.91 4.80
C PRO A 370 6.88 -2.67 4.82
N THR A 371 6.12 -2.41 3.75
CA THR A 371 5.20 -1.27 3.66
C THR A 371 4.19 -1.26 4.81
N ALA A 372 3.68 -2.41 5.23
CA ALA A 372 2.69 -2.52 6.30
C ALA A 372 3.19 -1.93 7.62
N ALA A 373 4.39 -2.30 8.04
CA ALA A 373 5.00 -1.81 9.27
C ALA A 373 5.50 -0.36 9.13
N LEU A 374 6.14 -0.02 8.00
CA LEU A 374 6.75 1.30 7.79
C LEU A 374 5.70 2.40 7.57
N SER A 375 4.63 2.10 6.85
CA SER A 375 3.52 3.03 6.64
C SER A 375 2.66 3.22 7.88
N SER A 376 2.79 2.34 8.88
CA SER A 376 2.19 2.50 10.20
C SER A 376 3.02 3.41 11.14
N MET A 377 4.13 3.99 10.67
CA MET A 377 5.02 4.83 11.50
C MET A 377 4.29 5.93 12.30
N PRO A 378 3.31 6.67 11.77
CA PRO A 378 2.58 7.66 12.56
C PRO A 378 1.69 7.07 13.66
N TYR A 379 1.28 5.81 13.51
CA TYR A 379 0.35 5.13 14.41
C TYR A 379 1.05 4.31 15.50
N THR A 380 2.17 3.69 15.14
CA THR A 380 2.94 2.77 15.98
C THR A 380 4.45 3.04 15.85
N PRO A 381 4.92 4.25 16.19
CA PRO A 381 6.30 4.65 15.89
C PRO A 381 7.36 3.74 16.52
N THR A 382 7.13 3.27 17.73
CA THR A 382 8.06 2.36 18.41
C THR A 382 8.15 1.01 17.73
N GLU A 383 7.02 0.40 17.40
CA GLU A 383 6.93 -0.91 16.76
C GLU A 383 7.41 -0.84 15.30
N SER A 384 7.02 0.20 14.58
CA SER A 384 7.44 0.46 13.20
C SER A 384 8.95 0.69 13.12
N MET A 385 9.54 1.42 14.08
CA MET A 385 10.99 1.63 14.11
C MET A 385 11.77 0.34 14.44
N LYS A 386 11.23 -0.53 15.31
CA LYS A 386 11.80 -1.88 15.53
C LYS A 386 11.79 -2.71 14.23
N ALA A 387 10.69 -2.65 13.48
CA ALA A 387 10.58 -3.34 12.20
C ALA A 387 11.57 -2.79 11.17
N ALA A 388 11.66 -1.46 11.03
CA ALA A 388 12.62 -0.80 10.15
C ALA A 388 14.07 -1.27 10.41
N ARG A 389 14.47 -1.30 11.68
CA ARG A 389 15.81 -1.79 12.08
C ARG A 389 15.98 -3.28 11.75
N TYR A 390 14.98 -4.11 12.03
CA TYR A 390 15.04 -5.54 11.74
C TYR A 390 15.17 -5.78 10.24
N PHE A 391 14.34 -5.15 9.44
CA PHE A 391 14.37 -5.28 7.98
C PHE A 391 15.70 -4.81 7.40
N TYR A 392 16.23 -3.69 7.86
CA TYR A 392 17.49 -3.14 7.36
C TYR A 392 18.68 -3.93 7.85
N TYR A 393 18.82 -4.13 9.16
CA TYR A 393 20.03 -4.75 9.70
C TYR A 393 20.07 -6.28 9.60
N LYS A 394 18.92 -6.96 9.69
CA LYS A 394 18.88 -8.42 9.72
C LYS A 394 18.57 -9.06 8.36
N LEU A 395 17.76 -8.38 7.56
CA LEU A 395 17.32 -8.87 6.25
C LEU A 395 17.80 -8.02 5.06
N GLY A 396 18.60 -6.98 5.31
CA GLY A 396 18.94 -6.01 4.29
C GLY A 396 19.68 -6.60 3.08
N ASP A 397 20.50 -7.64 3.27
CA ASP A 397 21.13 -8.36 2.16
C ASP A 397 20.10 -9.07 1.24
N LYS A 398 18.90 -9.32 1.73
CA LYS A 398 17.79 -9.98 1.00
C LYS A 398 16.81 -8.99 0.38
N ILE A 399 16.38 -7.99 1.14
CA ILE A 399 15.22 -7.15 0.79
C ILE A 399 15.56 -5.67 0.57
N TRP A 400 16.79 -5.21 0.83
CA TRP A 400 17.20 -3.82 0.61
C TRP A 400 17.90 -3.63 -0.73
N ARG A 401 17.42 -2.67 -1.54
CA ARG A 401 17.93 -2.37 -2.89
C ARG A 401 17.94 -0.85 -3.14
N ASN A 402 18.29 -0.45 -4.36
CA ASN A 402 18.38 0.97 -4.77
C ASN A 402 17.05 1.76 -4.69
N GLN A 403 15.91 1.06 -4.57
CA GLN A 403 14.58 1.65 -4.43
C GLN A 403 13.97 1.34 -3.05
N GLY A 404 14.81 1.14 -2.05
CA GLY A 404 14.39 0.81 -0.69
C GLY A 404 14.14 -0.68 -0.47
N PHE A 405 13.15 -1.00 0.35
CA PHE A 405 12.74 -2.39 0.61
C PHE A 405 11.93 -2.95 -0.55
N THR A 406 12.21 -4.20 -0.91
CA THR A 406 11.37 -4.98 -1.82
C THR A 406 10.02 -5.26 -1.20
N ASP A 407 9.05 -5.64 -2.02
CA ASP A 407 7.64 -5.71 -1.69
C ASP A 407 7.31 -6.60 -0.49
N ALA A 408 7.81 -7.83 -0.46
CA ALA A 408 7.49 -8.78 0.60
C ALA A 408 8.53 -9.90 0.76
N PHE A 409 8.38 -10.69 1.83
CA PHE A 409 9.16 -11.90 2.05
C PHE A 409 8.39 -12.94 2.87
N ASN A 410 8.78 -14.22 2.71
CA ASN A 410 8.26 -15.34 3.49
C ASN A 410 9.42 -16.19 4.02
N LEU A 411 9.70 -16.08 5.31
CA LEU A 411 10.81 -16.76 5.93
C LEU A 411 10.58 -18.28 6.11
N ASN A 412 9.31 -18.75 6.10
CA ASN A 412 9.03 -20.18 6.20
C ASN A 412 9.63 -20.97 5.03
N VAL A 413 9.63 -20.34 3.85
CA VAL A 413 10.08 -20.97 2.60
C VAL A 413 11.35 -20.32 2.04
N GLY A 414 11.91 -19.32 2.74
CA GLY A 414 13.11 -18.60 2.30
C GLY A 414 12.89 -17.82 1.00
N TRP A 415 11.69 -17.27 0.81
CA TRP A 415 11.32 -16.47 -0.36
C TRP A 415 11.43 -14.97 -0.06
N PHE A 416 11.97 -14.23 -1.02
CA PHE A 416 12.13 -12.78 -0.95
C PHE A 416 11.73 -12.19 -2.30
N ALA A 417 10.80 -11.25 -2.31
CA ALA A 417 10.39 -10.54 -3.51
C ALA A 417 11.57 -9.78 -4.13
N THR A 418 11.56 -9.66 -5.44
CA THR A 418 12.45 -8.76 -6.20
C THR A 418 11.70 -7.57 -6.77
N SER A 419 10.39 -7.55 -6.57
CA SER A 419 9.48 -6.51 -7.01
C SER A 419 9.44 -5.31 -6.06
N PHE A 420 9.06 -4.17 -6.66
CA PHE A 420 8.65 -2.95 -6.00
C PHE A 420 7.34 -2.54 -6.66
N LEU A 421 6.32 -2.21 -5.89
CA LEU A 421 5.01 -1.78 -6.37
C LEU A 421 4.78 -0.32 -5.99
N ALA A 422 4.23 0.47 -6.90
CA ALA A 422 3.99 1.90 -6.63
C ALA A 422 3.11 2.11 -5.39
N ILE A 423 2.06 1.29 -5.27
CA ILE A 423 1.08 1.40 -4.19
C ILE A 423 1.65 1.01 -2.81
N ASP A 424 2.79 0.31 -2.77
CA ASP A 424 3.49 -0.06 -1.54
C ASP A 424 4.63 0.91 -1.21
N GLN A 425 5.33 1.40 -2.25
CA GLN A 425 6.41 2.37 -2.06
C GLN A 425 5.91 3.77 -1.66
N GLY A 426 4.77 4.19 -2.22
CA GLY A 426 4.18 5.50 -1.92
C GLY A 426 3.87 5.70 -0.43
N PRO A 427 3.12 4.80 0.18
CA PRO A 427 2.81 4.89 1.62
C PRO A 427 4.05 4.94 2.52
N ILE A 428 5.12 4.23 2.20
CA ILE A 428 6.38 4.29 2.99
C ILE A 428 6.90 5.73 3.03
N VAL A 429 7.07 6.38 1.87
CA VAL A 429 7.61 7.74 1.81
C VAL A 429 6.69 8.74 2.50
N VAL A 430 5.40 8.68 2.18
CA VAL A 430 4.38 9.64 2.63
C VAL A 430 4.12 9.54 4.13
N MET A 431 3.96 8.32 4.65
CA MET A 431 3.64 8.13 6.07
C MET A 431 4.84 8.38 6.98
N ILE A 432 6.06 8.07 6.55
CA ILE A 432 7.26 8.50 7.29
C ILE A 432 7.34 10.02 7.32
N GLU A 433 7.02 10.72 6.21
CA GLU A 433 6.98 12.19 6.22
C GLU A 433 5.89 12.74 7.13
N ASN A 434 4.71 12.13 7.12
CA ASN A 434 3.62 12.51 8.03
C ASN A 434 3.99 12.28 9.50
N TYR A 435 4.71 11.20 9.82
CA TYR A 435 5.26 11.00 11.17
C TYR A 435 6.23 12.12 11.57
N ARG A 436 7.14 12.50 10.67
CA ARG A 436 8.21 13.46 10.96
C ARG A 436 7.73 14.90 11.02
N THR A 437 6.85 15.32 10.10
CA THR A 437 6.49 16.73 9.91
C THR A 437 5.01 17.01 9.76
N GLN A 438 4.21 15.95 9.50
CA GLN A 438 2.77 16.08 9.19
C GLN A 438 2.51 16.84 7.87
N LEU A 439 3.50 16.92 7.00
CA LEU A 439 3.45 17.77 5.80
C LEU A 439 2.25 17.46 4.91
N LEU A 440 2.10 16.19 4.50
CA LEU A 440 1.05 15.84 3.53
C LEU A 440 -0.34 15.98 4.15
N TRP A 441 -0.50 15.62 5.41
CA TRP A 441 -1.73 15.82 6.18
C TRP A 441 -2.13 17.29 6.25
N LYS A 442 -1.22 18.17 6.69
CA LYS A 442 -1.49 19.61 6.77
C LYS A 442 -1.80 20.21 5.41
N THR A 443 -1.07 19.78 4.37
CA THR A 443 -1.23 20.33 3.03
C THR A 443 -2.56 19.89 2.41
N PHE A 444 -2.90 18.60 2.43
CA PHE A 444 -4.15 18.11 1.87
C PHE A 444 -5.38 18.65 2.62
N THR A 445 -5.34 18.62 3.96
CA THR A 445 -6.47 19.08 4.78
C THR A 445 -6.59 20.62 4.86
N SER A 446 -5.64 21.38 4.31
CA SER A 446 -5.78 22.83 4.16
C SER A 446 -6.75 23.22 3.04
N ASP A 447 -6.99 22.32 2.09
CA ASP A 447 -7.87 22.56 0.95
C ASP A 447 -9.32 22.86 1.39
N SER A 448 -9.88 23.98 0.91
CA SER A 448 -11.21 24.44 1.33
C SER A 448 -12.35 23.55 0.85
N GLU A 449 -12.21 22.94 -0.33
CA GLU A 449 -13.21 22.03 -0.88
C GLU A 449 -13.23 20.71 -0.10
N VAL A 450 -12.05 20.19 0.25
CA VAL A 450 -11.92 19.01 1.12
C VAL A 450 -12.56 19.27 2.50
N LYS A 451 -12.30 20.44 3.10
CA LYS A 451 -12.94 20.82 4.37
C LYS A 451 -14.47 20.91 4.24
N ALA A 452 -14.97 21.50 3.16
CA ALA A 452 -16.40 21.59 2.91
C ALA A 452 -17.04 20.19 2.76
N GLY A 453 -16.39 19.28 2.03
CA GLY A 453 -16.83 17.90 1.89
C GLY A 453 -16.88 17.13 3.21
N LEU A 454 -15.83 17.23 4.01
CA LEU A 454 -15.80 16.62 5.35
C LEU A 454 -16.95 17.14 6.24
N LYS A 455 -17.18 18.47 6.26
CA LYS A 455 -18.32 19.06 7.00
C LYS A 455 -19.67 18.59 6.47
N LYS A 456 -19.81 18.48 5.14
CA LYS A 456 -21.02 17.94 4.49
C LYS A 456 -21.31 16.50 4.91
N LEU A 457 -20.26 15.69 5.09
CA LEU A 457 -20.36 14.33 5.60
C LEU A 457 -20.44 14.25 7.14
N GLN A 458 -20.55 15.39 7.82
CA GLN A 458 -20.66 15.52 9.28
C GLN A 458 -19.42 15.01 10.04
N PHE A 459 -18.26 15.08 9.42
CA PHE A 459 -17.00 14.87 10.15
C PHE A 459 -16.68 16.04 11.06
N THR A 460 -15.99 15.72 12.15
CA THR A 460 -15.35 16.68 13.06
C THR A 460 -13.87 16.40 13.12
N ALA A 461 -13.04 17.45 13.14
CA ALA A 461 -11.61 17.38 13.33
C ALA A 461 -11.06 18.73 13.81
N PRO A 462 -9.89 18.78 14.47
CA PRO A 462 -9.29 20.04 14.92
C PRO A 462 -8.95 21.03 13.79
N TYR A 463 -8.81 20.53 12.56
CA TYR A 463 -8.47 21.35 11.38
C TYR A 463 -9.70 21.79 10.56
N LEU A 464 -10.90 21.40 10.93
CA LEU A 464 -12.16 21.82 10.32
C LEU A 464 -12.73 23.05 11.07
#